data_9b87e3e862d18416344646958ae48342
#
_entry.id   9b87e3e862d18416344646958ae48342
#
_cell.length_a   1.000
_cell.length_b   1.000
_cell.length_c   1.000
_cell.angle_alpha   90.00
_cell.angle_beta   90.00
_cell.angle_gamma   90.00
#
_symmetry.space_group_name_H-M   'P 1'
#
loop_
_entity.id
_entity.type
_entity.pdbx_description
1 polymer ?
#
loop_
_entity_poly.entity_id
_entity_poly.type
_entity_poly.pdbx_seq_one_letter_code
_entity_poly.pdbx_strand_id
1 'polypeptide(L)'
;GGGGMEDMFEQFFGFGGGGRAQRQPQAASGSGVILTSDGYIVTNNHVVDKADKIEVILSNRRKATAKVIGKDPNTDLALIKVEVDNLPFVKMGNSDNVQVGEWVLAVGFPLDLQTTVTAGIVSAKARNIGILNRGNSMMTEEEYDEYRRTGQKPTRANNSIESFIQTDAAINPGNSGGALVNAAGELIGINAAIASQSGRNEGYGFAIPVNLAKKILEDFKKFGSVKRGYIGVNFVALDADVAEELKIKENTGLYVSDVSPEGAAAAAGIKSGDIIKKVEGVAIYDSPDLQERIGRMSPGDKVALTVLKADGSTKNVNVTLRGESSVMAAKKDTEKATGVSLNKLGATFAPASAAQKEKFGIKSGVVVTNIVSGQEFDYYGIAKGSIIYKINGKEVNSAAELEKALATSRDGRTTISGFNPNGGTFVIQF
;
A
#
# COMPACT_ATOMS: atom_id res chain seq x y z
N GLY A 1 -24.10 -1.84 20.82
CA GLY A 1 -22.94 -2.54 21.32
C GLY A 1 -22.16 -3.06 20.13
N GLY A 2 -21.23 -2.31 19.57
CA GLY A 2 -20.37 -2.71 18.49
C GLY A 2 -18.95 -2.33 18.85
N GLY A 3 -18.27 -3.14 19.67
CA GLY A 3 -16.83 -3.16 19.76
C GLY A 3 -16.32 -3.88 18.52
N GLY A 4 -15.86 -3.12 17.53
CA GLY A 4 -15.32 -3.68 16.30
C GLY A 4 -13.90 -4.19 16.53
N MET A 5 -13.38 -4.91 15.54
CA MET A 5 -11.98 -5.39 15.51
C MET A 5 -10.95 -4.24 15.67
N GLU A 6 -11.38 -2.98 15.51
CA GLU A 6 -10.60 -1.76 15.77
C GLU A 6 -10.27 -1.56 17.25
N ASP A 7 -11.26 -1.70 18.15
CA ASP A 7 -11.03 -1.55 19.59
C ASP A 7 -10.06 -2.63 20.10
N MET A 8 -10.05 -3.78 19.45
CA MET A 8 -9.16 -4.89 19.80
C MET A 8 -7.73 -4.68 19.31
N PHE A 9 -7.57 -4.10 18.13
CA PHE A 9 -6.24 -3.75 17.61
C PHE A 9 -5.60 -2.64 18.47
N GLU A 10 -6.39 -1.61 18.83
CA GLU A 10 -5.95 -0.58 19.76
C GLU A 10 -5.62 -1.14 21.15
N GLN A 11 -6.41 -2.08 21.65
CA GLN A 11 -6.16 -2.76 22.93
C GLN A 11 -4.94 -3.69 22.87
N PHE A 12 -4.70 -4.34 21.72
CA PHE A 12 -3.57 -5.24 21.51
C PHE A 12 -2.24 -4.48 21.32
N PHE A 13 -2.28 -3.35 20.65
CA PHE A 13 -1.09 -2.55 20.35
C PHE A 13 -0.93 -1.29 21.22
N GLY A 14 -1.81 -1.04 22.19
CA GLY A 14 -1.70 0.07 23.13
C GLY A 14 -2.10 1.45 22.59
N PHE A 15 -2.90 1.52 21.51
CA PHE A 15 -3.35 2.77 20.90
C PHE A 15 -4.70 3.31 21.45
N GLY A 16 -5.26 2.74 22.51
CA GLY A 16 -6.55 3.15 23.08
C GLY A 16 -6.44 4.29 24.10
N GLY A 17 -6.99 5.47 23.79
CA GLY A 17 -7.15 6.51 24.81
C GLY A 17 -7.41 7.92 24.27
N GLY A 18 -8.57 8.16 23.68
CA GLY A 18 -9.12 9.50 23.50
C GLY A 18 -9.68 10.10 24.80
N GLY A 19 -8.84 10.71 25.62
CA GLY A 19 -9.24 11.47 26.81
C GLY A 19 -8.18 12.53 27.12
N ARG A 20 -8.57 13.81 27.21
CA ARG A 20 -7.73 14.89 27.71
C ARG A 20 -7.38 14.62 29.17
N ALA A 21 -6.28 13.92 29.44
CA ALA A 21 -5.66 13.80 30.76
C ALA A 21 -4.15 13.83 30.59
N GLN A 22 -3.45 14.38 31.58
CA GLN A 22 -1.98 14.54 31.67
C GLN A 22 -1.24 13.35 31.06
N ARG A 23 -0.29 13.63 30.16
CA ARG A 23 0.61 12.64 29.54
C ARG A 23 1.40 11.91 30.63
N GLN A 24 0.87 10.80 31.08
CA GLN A 24 1.70 9.81 31.77
C GLN A 24 2.54 9.09 30.70
N PRO A 25 3.81 8.75 30.98
CA PRO A 25 4.63 7.97 30.07
C PRO A 25 3.91 6.64 29.79
N GLN A 26 3.44 6.43 28.57
CA GLN A 26 2.91 5.14 28.14
C GLN A 26 4.11 4.26 27.77
N ALA A 27 4.29 3.15 28.46
CA ALA A 27 5.28 2.13 28.12
C ALA A 27 4.60 1.09 27.23
N ALA A 28 5.05 0.98 25.98
CA ALA A 28 4.74 -0.15 25.12
C ALA A 28 5.85 -1.21 25.27
N SER A 29 5.50 -2.49 25.21
CA SER A 29 6.45 -3.60 25.26
C SER A 29 6.25 -4.53 24.07
N GLY A 30 7.34 -5.15 23.63
CA GLY A 30 7.35 -6.13 22.56
C GLY A 30 8.63 -6.95 22.60
N SER A 31 8.80 -7.81 21.62
CA SER A 31 9.97 -8.66 21.45
C SER A 31 10.85 -8.16 20.32
N GLY A 32 12.08 -8.65 20.26
CA GLY A 32 12.99 -8.47 19.14
C GLY A 32 13.88 -9.68 18.95
N VAL A 33 14.46 -9.81 17.78
CA VAL A 33 15.35 -10.91 17.40
C VAL A 33 16.74 -10.37 17.11
N ILE A 34 17.74 -10.83 17.82
CA ILE A 34 19.14 -10.45 17.58
C ILE A 34 19.61 -11.14 16.30
N LEU A 35 20.06 -10.34 15.33
CA LEU A 35 20.46 -10.79 14.00
C LEU A 35 21.98 -10.89 13.80
N THR A 36 22.73 -10.14 14.61
CA THR A 36 24.19 -10.07 14.50
C THR A 36 24.83 -9.93 15.88
N SER A 37 26.05 -10.43 16.01
CA SER A 37 26.80 -10.39 17.28
C SER A 37 27.13 -8.99 17.75
N ASP A 38 27.12 -7.99 16.87
CA ASP A 38 27.38 -6.58 17.18
C ASP A 38 26.12 -5.79 17.55
N GLY A 39 24.94 -6.45 17.67
CA GLY A 39 23.77 -5.87 18.30
C GLY A 39 22.70 -5.30 17.36
N TYR A 40 22.61 -5.72 16.11
CA TYR A 40 21.44 -5.44 15.28
C TYR A 40 20.27 -6.34 15.68
N ILE A 41 19.11 -5.75 15.89
CA ILE A 41 17.89 -6.42 16.35
C ILE A 41 16.75 -6.02 15.42
N VAL A 42 16.01 -7.01 14.91
CA VAL A 42 14.74 -6.78 14.22
C VAL A 42 13.59 -6.83 15.21
N THR A 43 12.62 -5.97 15.01
CA THR A 43 11.33 -5.95 15.72
C THR A 43 10.24 -5.43 14.79
N ASN A 44 9.01 -5.30 15.25
CA ASN A 44 7.95 -4.64 14.49
C ASN A 44 8.04 -3.11 14.57
N ASN A 45 7.60 -2.44 13.51
CA ASN A 45 7.52 -0.98 13.48
C ASN A 45 6.59 -0.46 14.59
N HIS A 46 5.40 -1.06 14.78
CA HIS A 46 4.45 -0.62 15.80
C HIS A 46 4.99 -0.73 17.24
N VAL A 47 5.98 -1.62 17.51
CA VAL A 47 6.63 -1.75 18.82
C VAL A 47 7.50 -0.53 19.15
N VAL A 48 8.11 0.08 18.12
CA VAL A 48 9.05 1.20 18.27
C VAL A 48 8.52 2.53 17.74
N ASP A 49 7.34 2.52 17.13
CA ASP A 49 6.74 3.74 16.60
C ASP A 49 6.34 4.67 17.75
N LYS A 50 6.61 5.97 17.58
CA LYS A 50 6.36 7.02 18.59
C LYS A 50 7.12 6.85 19.92
N ALA A 51 8.10 5.93 20.00
CA ALA A 51 8.93 5.79 21.19
C ALA A 51 10.00 6.86 21.25
N ASP A 52 10.03 7.66 22.32
CA ASP A 52 11.08 8.63 22.60
C ASP A 52 12.39 7.95 23.01
N LYS A 53 12.28 6.80 23.67
CA LYS A 53 13.40 5.99 24.16
C LYS A 53 13.07 4.51 24.06
N ILE A 54 14.03 3.75 23.53
CA ILE A 54 13.92 2.28 23.42
C ILE A 54 14.96 1.66 24.36
N GLU A 55 14.48 0.84 25.29
CA GLU A 55 15.30 0.03 26.19
C GLU A 55 15.15 -1.43 25.80
N VAL A 56 16.24 -2.11 25.55
CA VAL A 56 16.30 -3.55 25.26
C VAL A 56 16.75 -4.29 26.48
N ILE A 57 16.01 -5.30 26.90
CA ILE A 57 16.37 -6.24 27.95
C ILE A 57 16.84 -7.53 27.27
N LEU A 58 18.12 -7.81 27.38
CA LEU A 58 18.73 -9.02 26.82
C LEU A 58 18.38 -10.26 27.66
N SER A 59 18.54 -11.46 27.07
CA SER A 59 18.26 -12.75 27.75
C SER A 59 19.06 -12.95 29.06
N ASN A 60 20.22 -12.31 29.16
CA ASN A 60 21.03 -12.28 30.39
C ASN A 60 20.62 -11.17 31.38
N ARG A 61 19.43 -10.56 31.19
CA ARG A 61 18.86 -9.45 31.98
C ARG A 61 19.63 -8.13 31.95
N ARG A 62 20.65 -8.01 31.09
CA ARG A 62 21.34 -6.72 30.85
C ARG A 62 20.41 -5.80 30.07
N LYS A 63 20.38 -4.55 30.47
CA LYS A 63 19.66 -3.47 29.80
C LYS A 63 20.61 -2.69 28.90
N ALA A 64 20.13 -2.37 27.68
CA ALA A 64 20.83 -1.55 26.73
C ALA A 64 19.88 -0.55 26.07
N THR A 65 20.33 0.67 25.85
CA THR A 65 19.56 1.63 25.06
C THR A 65 19.77 1.32 23.58
N ALA A 66 18.70 1.28 22.80
CA ALA A 66 18.75 1.04 21.39
C ALA A 66 18.52 2.33 20.58
N LYS A 67 19.13 2.40 19.40
CA LYS A 67 18.89 3.41 18.37
C LYS A 67 18.08 2.79 17.23
N VAL A 68 17.11 3.51 16.70
CA VAL A 68 16.39 3.11 15.48
C VAL A 68 17.31 3.36 14.28
N ILE A 69 17.57 2.30 13.51
CA ILE A 69 18.35 2.37 12.26
C ILE A 69 17.43 2.64 11.07
N GLY A 70 16.25 2.03 11.09
CA GLY A 70 15.21 2.23 10.10
C GLY A 70 13.90 1.61 10.54
N LYS A 71 12.80 2.13 10.01
CA LYS A 71 11.45 1.60 10.23
C LYS A 71 10.61 1.70 8.98
N ASP A 72 9.71 0.75 8.80
CA ASP A 72 8.85 0.62 7.65
C ASP A 72 7.41 0.23 8.05
N PRO A 73 6.50 1.21 8.09
CA PRO A 73 5.11 0.95 8.38
C PRO A 73 4.41 0.02 7.36
N ASN A 74 4.88 0.00 6.11
CA ASN A 74 4.25 -0.79 5.04
C ASN A 74 4.45 -2.30 5.18
N THR A 75 5.46 -2.73 5.94
CA THR A 75 5.70 -4.15 6.27
C THR A 75 5.66 -4.41 7.76
N ASP A 76 5.48 -3.36 8.57
CA ASP A 76 5.55 -3.42 10.03
C ASP A 76 6.89 -3.94 10.57
N LEU A 77 8.00 -3.60 9.92
CA LEU A 77 9.36 -3.96 10.36
C LEU A 77 10.14 -2.74 10.83
N ALA A 78 10.99 -2.96 11.83
CA ALA A 78 11.99 -2.01 12.27
C ALA A 78 13.32 -2.70 12.56
N LEU A 79 14.42 -1.99 12.34
CA LEU A 79 15.77 -2.38 12.71
C LEU A 79 16.26 -1.42 13.80
N ILE A 80 16.65 -1.96 14.92
CA ILE A 80 17.26 -1.21 16.02
C ILE A 80 18.67 -1.74 16.29
N LYS A 81 19.50 -0.92 16.94
CA LYS A 81 20.89 -1.25 17.25
C LYS A 81 21.18 -0.95 18.71
N VAL A 82 21.76 -1.91 19.40
CA VAL A 82 22.37 -1.75 20.73
C VAL A 82 23.88 -1.79 20.59
N GLU A 83 24.58 -1.00 21.40
CA GLU A 83 26.04 -0.98 21.45
C GLU A 83 26.52 -2.06 22.46
N VAL A 84 26.36 -3.31 22.07
CA VAL A 84 26.77 -4.49 22.84
C VAL A 84 27.34 -5.53 21.89
N ASP A 85 28.56 -5.96 22.17
CA ASP A 85 29.27 -6.96 21.37
C ASP A 85 29.10 -8.39 21.89
N ASN A 86 29.45 -9.35 21.05
CA ASN A 86 29.45 -10.78 21.34
C ASN A 86 28.05 -11.33 21.74
N LEU A 87 27.00 -10.77 21.15
CA LEU A 87 25.66 -11.27 21.36
C LEU A 87 25.42 -12.57 20.61
N PRO A 88 24.72 -13.54 21.21
CA PRO A 88 24.19 -14.68 20.48
C PRO A 88 23.11 -14.19 19.50
N PHE A 89 23.11 -14.70 18.29
CA PHE A 89 22.18 -14.31 17.24
C PHE A 89 21.57 -15.52 16.55
N VAL A 90 20.38 -15.33 15.96
CA VAL A 90 19.67 -16.39 15.27
C VAL A 90 20.21 -16.57 13.85
N LYS A 91 20.25 -17.82 13.37
CA LYS A 91 20.50 -18.12 11.96
C LYS A 91 19.25 -17.84 11.13
N MET A 92 19.38 -17.05 10.08
CA MET A 92 18.29 -16.83 9.13
C MET A 92 18.07 -18.05 8.25
N GLY A 93 16.83 -18.53 8.19
CA GLY A 93 16.38 -19.58 7.29
C GLY A 93 15.94 -19.03 5.92
N ASN A 94 15.02 -19.76 5.29
CA ASN A 94 14.43 -19.42 4.00
C ASN A 94 12.92 -19.65 4.02
N SER A 95 12.14 -18.57 4.03
CA SER A 95 10.68 -18.66 4.09
C SER A 95 10.03 -19.20 2.81
N ASP A 96 10.73 -19.24 1.68
CA ASP A 96 10.20 -19.85 0.45
C ASP A 96 10.10 -21.37 0.57
N ASN A 97 11.03 -21.98 1.30
CA ASN A 97 11.08 -23.43 1.49
C ASN A 97 10.08 -23.95 2.53
N VAL A 98 9.52 -23.04 3.35
CA VAL A 98 8.55 -23.40 4.38
C VAL A 98 7.28 -23.96 3.75
N GLN A 99 6.79 -25.08 4.29
CA GLN A 99 5.58 -25.75 3.82
C GLN A 99 4.48 -25.76 4.88
N VAL A 100 3.23 -25.79 4.42
CA VAL A 100 2.07 -25.94 5.30
C VAL A 100 2.17 -27.32 5.98
N GLY A 101 1.94 -27.34 7.31
CA GLY A 101 2.08 -28.51 8.14
C GLY A 101 3.45 -28.64 8.83
N GLU A 102 4.47 -27.85 8.48
CA GLU A 102 5.75 -27.85 9.18
C GLU A 102 5.63 -27.36 10.61
N TRP A 103 6.33 -28.01 11.53
CA TRP A 103 6.45 -27.58 12.92
C TRP A 103 7.23 -26.28 13.04
N VAL A 104 6.70 -25.37 13.83
CA VAL A 104 7.31 -24.08 14.14
C VAL A 104 7.21 -23.75 15.63
N LEU A 105 8.15 -22.91 16.07
CA LEU A 105 8.12 -22.33 17.42
C LEU A 105 8.01 -20.81 17.30
N ALA A 106 7.05 -20.23 18.00
CA ALA A 106 6.97 -18.78 18.19
C ALA A 106 7.66 -18.43 19.51
N VAL A 107 8.65 -17.55 19.43
CA VAL A 107 9.50 -17.13 20.56
C VAL A 107 9.30 -15.65 20.79
N GLY A 108 9.09 -15.27 22.05
CA GLY A 108 8.96 -13.88 22.45
C GLY A 108 9.32 -13.67 23.90
N PHE A 109 9.20 -12.43 24.37
CA PHE A 109 9.48 -12.01 25.74
C PHE A 109 8.29 -11.19 26.28
N PRO A 110 7.11 -11.82 26.49
CA PRO A 110 5.91 -11.09 26.89
C PRO A 110 5.99 -10.62 28.35
N LEU A 111 5.50 -9.42 28.61
CA LEU A 111 5.18 -8.91 29.94
C LEU A 111 6.36 -8.91 30.94
N ASP A 112 7.60 -8.67 30.50
CA ASP A 112 8.80 -8.66 31.35
C ASP A 112 9.03 -9.94 32.19
N LEU A 113 8.36 -11.05 31.84
CA LEU A 113 8.43 -12.26 32.64
C LEU A 113 9.66 -13.10 32.33
N GLN A 114 9.69 -13.73 31.21
CA GLN A 114 10.79 -14.58 30.71
C GLN A 114 10.56 -14.90 29.23
N THR A 115 11.60 -15.38 28.55
CA THR A 115 11.45 -15.92 27.20
C THR A 115 10.36 -16.99 27.19
N THR A 116 9.35 -16.78 26.39
CA THR A 116 8.22 -17.69 26.20
C THR A 116 8.32 -18.32 24.83
N VAL A 117 8.13 -19.63 24.79
CA VAL A 117 8.13 -20.41 23.54
C VAL A 117 6.80 -21.14 23.44
N THR A 118 6.14 -20.99 22.30
CA THR A 118 4.94 -21.75 21.95
C THR A 118 5.19 -22.54 20.69
N ALA A 119 4.56 -23.71 20.56
CA ALA A 119 4.71 -24.60 19.41
C ALA A 119 3.40 -24.69 18.62
N GLY A 120 3.53 -24.86 17.33
CA GLY A 120 2.43 -25.05 16.40
C GLY A 120 2.97 -25.49 15.03
N ILE A 121 2.13 -25.31 14.02
CA ILE A 121 2.49 -25.61 12.62
C ILE A 121 2.31 -24.38 11.75
N VAL A 122 2.88 -24.40 10.57
CA VAL A 122 2.51 -23.48 9.49
C VAL A 122 1.12 -23.86 9.00
N SER A 123 0.13 -23.01 9.25
CA SER A 123 -1.27 -23.26 8.86
C SER A 123 -1.56 -22.81 7.43
N ALA A 124 -0.92 -21.73 6.98
CA ALA A 124 -1.04 -21.21 5.61
C ALA A 124 0.14 -20.26 5.30
N LYS A 125 0.25 -19.90 4.02
CA LYS A 125 1.22 -18.88 3.52
C LYS A 125 0.46 -17.81 2.74
N ALA A 126 1.12 -16.68 2.50
CA ALA A 126 0.61 -15.56 1.70
C ALA A 126 -0.74 -15.00 2.21
N ARG A 127 -0.92 -14.93 3.54
CA ARG A 127 -2.16 -14.38 4.12
C ARG A 127 -2.14 -12.85 4.15
N ASN A 128 -3.22 -12.26 3.63
CA ASN A 128 -3.55 -10.86 3.80
C ASN A 128 -4.73 -10.75 4.78
N ILE A 129 -4.57 -9.98 5.83
CA ILE A 129 -5.60 -9.78 6.86
C ILE A 129 -6.01 -8.31 7.01
N GLY A 130 -5.45 -7.43 6.17
CA GLY A 130 -5.82 -6.02 6.04
C GLY A 130 -5.45 -5.16 7.25
N ILE A 131 -4.48 -5.57 8.09
CA ILE A 131 -4.16 -4.84 9.31
C ILE A 131 -3.26 -3.63 9.06
N LEU A 132 -2.33 -3.72 8.11
CA LEU A 132 -1.41 -2.62 7.81
C LEU A 132 -2.07 -1.48 7.04
N ASN A 133 -3.22 -1.76 6.41
CA ASN A 133 -3.99 -0.76 5.66
C ASN A 133 -4.99 0.02 6.51
N ARG A 134 -5.29 -0.42 7.73
CA ARG A 134 -6.35 0.17 8.55
C ARG A 134 -6.07 1.62 8.95
N GLY A 135 -4.82 1.97 9.26
CA GLY A 135 -4.43 3.36 9.52
C GLY A 135 -4.66 4.30 8.32
N ASN A 136 -4.65 3.73 7.10
CA ASN A 136 -4.94 4.43 5.84
C ASN A 136 -6.43 4.36 5.43
N SER A 137 -7.22 3.55 6.11
CA SER A 137 -8.65 3.31 5.80
C SER A 137 -9.58 4.27 6.50
N MET A 138 -9.13 4.94 7.57
CA MET A 138 -9.92 5.99 8.20
C MET A 138 -9.98 7.19 7.25
N MET A 139 -11.18 7.48 6.78
CA MET A 139 -11.44 8.68 6.01
C MET A 139 -11.18 9.89 6.92
N THR A 140 -10.48 10.89 6.40
CA THR A 140 -10.48 12.20 7.04
C THR A 140 -11.91 12.77 7.04
N GLU A 141 -12.19 13.75 7.88
CA GLU A 141 -13.50 14.41 7.90
C GLU A 141 -13.88 14.90 6.49
N GLU A 142 -12.92 15.46 5.75
CA GLU A 142 -13.08 15.92 4.38
C GLU A 142 -13.40 14.78 3.40
N GLU A 143 -12.71 13.65 3.51
CA GLU A 143 -12.94 12.44 2.69
C GLU A 143 -14.27 11.77 3.04
N TYR A 144 -14.69 11.81 4.30
CA TYR A 144 -15.98 11.29 4.72
C TYR A 144 -17.14 12.15 4.18
N ASP A 145 -16.99 13.47 4.18
CA ASP A 145 -17.95 14.40 3.58
C ASP A 145 -17.98 14.22 2.05
N GLU A 146 -16.85 14.00 1.41
CA GLU A 146 -16.78 13.70 -0.02
C GLU A 146 -17.45 12.36 -0.33
N TYR A 147 -17.22 11.32 0.46
CA TYR A 147 -17.92 10.03 0.33
C TYR A 147 -19.42 10.16 0.51
N ARG A 148 -19.87 10.91 1.51
CA ARG A 148 -21.31 11.18 1.72
C ARG A 148 -21.95 11.87 0.51
N ARG A 149 -21.22 12.75 -0.13
CA ARG A 149 -21.69 13.54 -1.26
C ARG A 149 -21.66 12.76 -2.58
N THR A 150 -20.60 11.99 -2.83
CA THR A 150 -20.35 11.35 -4.13
C THR A 150 -20.70 9.87 -4.17
N GLY A 151 -20.80 9.20 -3.03
CA GLY A 151 -20.89 7.74 -2.92
C GLY A 151 -19.61 7.00 -3.32
N GLN A 152 -18.54 7.73 -3.65
CA GLN A 152 -17.27 7.16 -4.06
C GLN A 152 -16.28 7.11 -2.90
N LYS A 153 -15.82 5.91 -2.55
CA LYS A 153 -14.75 5.76 -1.56
C LYS A 153 -13.45 6.34 -2.10
N PRO A 154 -12.65 7.04 -1.26
CA PRO A 154 -11.34 7.53 -1.69
C PRO A 154 -10.46 6.36 -2.12
N THR A 155 -9.91 6.45 -3.33
CA THR A 155 -8.99 5.45 -3.87
C THR A 155 -7.60 5.77 -3.37
N ARG A 156 -7.16 5.10 -2.30
CA ARG A 156 -5.80 5.22 -1.79
C ARG A 156 -4.94 4.10 -2.39
N ALA A 157 -3.73 4.45 -2.76
CA ALA A 157 -2.74 3.44 -3.15
C ALA A 157 -2.41 2.59 -1.90
N ASN A 158 -2.71 1.30 -1.98
CA ASN A 158 -2.30 0.36 -0.96
C ASN A 158 -0.83 -0.01 -1.17
N ASN A 159 0.07 0.58 -0.39
CA ASN A 159 1.50 0.30 -0.44
C ASN A 159 1.94 -0.74 0.61
N SER A 160 1.01 -1.24 1.43
CA SER A 160 1.31 -2.25 2.44
C SER A 160 1.55 -3.60 1.79
N ILE A 161 2.53 -4.32 2.31
CA ILE A 161 2.86 -5.67 1.89
C ILE A 161 2.44 -6.62 3.00
N GLU A 162 1.30 -7.25 2.83
CA GLU A 162 0.79 -8.28 3.73
C GLU A 162 0.82 -9.62 3.01
N SER A 163 1.81 -10.43 3.32
CA SER A 163 1.95 -11.81 2.84
C SER A 163 2.45 -12.67 3.98
N PHE A 164 1.61 -12.80 5.01
CA PHE A 164 2.01 -13.44 6.26
C PHE A 164 2.08 -14.96 6.15
N ILE A 165 3.01 -15.55 6.94
CA ILE A 165 2.96 -16.95 7.35
C ILE A 165 1.93 -17.03 8.47
N GLN A 166 0.91 -17.86 8.31
CA GLN A 166 -0.08 -18.15 9.35
C GLN A 166 0.37 -19.37 10.16
N THR A 167 0.22 -19.30 11.48
CA THR A 167 0.52 -20.40 12.40
C THR A 167 -0.53 -20.49 13.52
N ASP A 168 -0.74 -21.68 14.07
CA ASP A 168 -1.51 -21.92 15.27
C ASP A 168 -0.65 -21.90 16.54
N ALA A 169 0.67 -21.76 16.43
CA ALA A 169 1.53 -21.44 17.58
C ALA A 169 1.01 -20.18 18.28
N ALA A 170 0.85 -20.24 19.59
CA ALA A 170 0.21 -19.16 20.32
C ALA A 170 1.05 -17.87 20.29
N ILE A 171 0.56 -16.87 19.57
CA ILE A 171 1.08 -15.51 19.56
C ILE A 171 0.13 -14.65 20.41
N ASN A 172 0.67 -13.93 21.36
CA ASN A 172 -0.08 -13.05 22.28
C ASN A 172 0.64 -11.70 22.40
N PRO A 173 0.01 -10.66 23.00
CA PRO A 173 0.67 -9.41 23.30
C PRO A 173 2.02 -9.62 23.99
N GLY A 174 3.06 -8.98 23.45
CA GLY A 174 4.45 -9.15 23.88
C GLY A 174 5.29 -10.08 23.00
N ASN A 175 4.71 -11.00 22.23
CA ASN A 175 5.44 -11.80 21.23
C ASN A 175 5.70 -11.06 19.91
N SER A 176 5.00 -9.94 19.66
CA SER A 176 5.22 -9.10 18.47
C SER A 176 6.67 -8.65 18.37
N GLY A 177 7.26 -8.82 17.20
CA GLY A 177 8.69 -8.58 16.92
C GLY A 177 9.59 -9.75 17.26
N GLY A 178 9.08 -10.80 17.93
CA GLY A 178 9.79 -12.03 18.24
C GLY A 178 9.95 -12.97 17.05
N ALA A 179 10.65 -14.08 17.27
CA ALA A 179 10.99 -15.02 16.22
C ALA A 179 9.89 -16.06 15.97
N LEU A 180 9.64 -16.38 14.69
CA LEU A 180 9.07 -17.66 14.28
C LEU A 180 10.22 -18.50 13.70
N VAL A 181 10.52 -19.65 14.32
CA VAL A 181 11.61 -20.51 13.88
C VAL A 181 11.10 -21.89 13.46
N ASN A 182 11.83 -22.54 12.55
CA ASN A 182 11.58 -23.93 12.15
C ASN A 182 12.15 -24.91 13.16
N ALA A 183 11.97 -26.21 12.93
CA ALA A 183 12.48 -27.27 13.80
C ALA A 183 14.01 -27.31 13.91
N ALA A 184 14.74 -26.70 12.98
CA ALA A 184 16.19 -26.56 13.02
C ALA A 184 16.66 -25.31 13.80
N GLY A 185 15.75 -24.52 14.34
CA GLY A 185 16.04 -23.26 15.04
C GLY A 185 16.36 -22.09 14.11
N GLU A 186 16.11 -22.22 12.83
CA GLU A 186 16.34 -21.15 11.86
C GLU A 186 15.14 -20.20 11.82
N LEU A 187 15.42 -18.89 11.77
CA LEU A 187 14.40 -17.85 11.67
C LEU A 187 13.70 -17.92 10.30
N ILE A 188 12.40 -18.15 10.30
CA ILE A 188 11.57 -18.20 9.09
C ILE A 188 10.57 -17.05 9.01
N GLY A 189 10.30 -16.36 10.12
CA GLY A 189 9.42 -15.20 10.16
C GLY A 189 9.60 -14.36 11.42
N ILE A 190 9.03 -13.14 11.38
CA ILE A 190 8.93 -12.22 12.52
C ILE A 190 7.47 -12.17 12.95
N ASN A 191 7.17 -12.55 14.19
CA ASN A 191 5.82 -12.52 14.72
C ASN A 191 5.26 -11.09 14.68
N ALA A 192 4.09 -10.89 14.08
CA ALA A 192 3.55 -9.54 13.85
C ALA A 192 2.21 -9.33 14.55
N ALA A 193 1.26 -10.24 14.37
CA ALA A 193 -0.12 -10.01 14.75
C ALA A 193 -0.88 -11.30 15.05
N ILE A 194 -2.10 -11.13 15.58
CA ILE A 194 -3.12 -12.18 15.64
C ILE A 194 -4.40 -11.67 14.98
N ALA A 195 -5.16 -12.57 14.34
CA ALA A 195 -6.57 -12.32 14.06
C ALA A 195 -7.38 -12.98 15.18
N SER A 196 -8.12 -12.19 15.94
CA SER A 196 -8.87 -12.65 17.11
C SER A 196 -10.09 -11.76 17.34
N GLN A 197 -11.18 -12.35 17.81
CA GLN A 197 -12.37 -11.62 18.24
C GLN A 197 -12.30 -11.24 19.71
N SER A 198 -11.52 -11.95 20.49
CA SER A 198 -11.39 -11.77 21.94
C SER A 198 -10.12 -10.99 22.36
N GLY A 199 -9.24 -10.65 21.41
CA GLY A 199 -7.91 -10.09 21.69
C GLY A 199 -6.90 -11.10 22.22
N ARG A 200 -7.23 -12.41 22.23
CA ARG A 200 -6.35 -13.52 22.62
C ARG A 200 -6.12 -14.43 21.41
N ASN A 201 -5.07 -15.25 21.48
CA ASN A 201 -4.81 -16.22 20.41
C ASN A 201 -5.97 -17.23 20.32
N GLU A 202 -6.54 -17.34 19.12
CA GLU A 202 -7.61 -18.28 18.74
C GLU A 202 -7.12 -19.26 17.66
N GLY A 203 -5.80 -19.46 17.55
CA GLY A 203 -5.19 -20.31 16.51
C GLY A 203 -4.84 -19.57 15.22
N TYR A 204 -4.88 -18.24 15.21
CA TYR A 204 -4.59 -17.40 14.05
C TYR A 204 -3.47 -16.42 14.37
N GLY A 205 -2.25 -16.93 14.42
CA GLY A 205 -1.02 -16.13 14.51
C GLY A 205 -0.44 -15.83 13.12
N PHE A 206 0.21 -14.68 12.97
CA PHE A 206 0.77 -14.21 11.69
C PHE A 206 2.20 -13.72 11.89
N ALA A 207 3.08 -14.12 10.96
CA ALA A 207 4.48 -13.71 10.96
C ALA A 207 4.90 -13.19 9.58
N ILE A 208 5.72 -12.14 9.56
CA ILE A 208 6.31 -11.57 8.34
C ILE A 208 7.38 -12.53 7.85
N PRO A 209 7.36 -12.99 6.56
CA PRO A 209 8.34 -13.92 6.03
C PRO A 209 9.78 -13.38 6.13
N VAL A 210 10.72 -14.23 6.53
CA VAL A 210 12.11 -13.82 6.75
C VAL A 210 12.80 -13.31 5.47
N ASN A 211 12.44 -13.84 4.29
CA ASN A 211 13.05 -13.39 3.04
C ASN A 211 12.67 -11.94 2.71
N LEU A 212 11.43 -11.53 3.01
CA LEU A 212 11.01 -10.12 2.92
C LEU A 212 11.75 -9.28 3.96
N ALA A 213 11.79 -9.74 5.21
CA ALA A 213 12.49 -9.04 6.28
C ALA A 213 13.97 -8.82 5.95
N LYS A 214 14.67 -9.84 5.43
CA LYS A 214 16.09 -9.78 5.08
C LYS A 214 16.41 -8.62 4.13
N LYS A 215 15.63 -8.47 3.05
CA LYS A 215 15.78 -7.37 2.09
C LYS A 215 15.60 -6.00 2.78
N ILE A 216 14.56 -5.85 3.57
CA ILE A 216 14.22 -4.58 4.24
C ILE A 216 15.30 -4.19 5.25
N LEU A 217 15.80 -5.15 6.02
CA LEU A 217 16.86 -4.93 7.00
C LEU A 217 18.20 -4.56 6.35
N GLU A 218 18.51 -5.15 5.19
CA GLU A 218 19.68 -4.77 4.39
C GLU A 218 19.56 -3.33 3.87
N ASP A 219 18.37 -2.92 3.41
CA ASP A 219 18.12 -1.56 2.97
C ASP A 219 18.28 -0.55 4.13
N PHE A 220 17.77 -0.88 5.31
CA PHE A 220 17.94 -0.03 6.47
C PHE A 220 19.41 0.18 6.82
N LYS A 221 20.22 -0.89 6.78
CA LYS A 221 21.67 -0.78 7.03
C LYS A 221 22.40 0.08 5.99
N LYS A 222 22.01 -0.04 4.72
CA LYS A 222 22.69 0.66 3.61
C LYS A 222 22.20 2.09 3.41
N PHE A 223 20.90 2.33 3.55
CA PHE A 223 20.24 3.56 3.10
C PHE A 223 19.43 4.26 4.20
N GLY A 224 19.24 3.63 5.36
CA GLY A 224 18.33 4.12 6.41
C GLY A 224 16.84 4.05 6.04
N SER A 225 16.50 3.61 4.83
CA SER A 225 15.13 3.55 4.33
C SER A 225 14.98 2.45 3.27
N VAL A 226 13.78 1.90 3.13
CA VAL A 226 13.49 0.85 2.14
C VAL A 226 13.50 1.40 0.72
N LYS A 227 14.15 0.69 -0.20
CA LYS A 227 14.16 0.97 -1.64
C LYS A 227 13.33 -0.09 -2.37
N ARG A 228 12.03 0.21 -2.62
CA ARG A 228 11.12 -0.72 -3.29
C ARG A 228 11.13 -0.57 -4.78
N GLY A 229 11.14 -1.73 -5.46
CA GLY A 229 10.83 -1.82 -6.87
C GLY A 229 9.32 -1.89 -7.10
N TYR A 230 8.84 -1.27 -8.16
CA TYR A 230 7.43 -1.26 -8.56
C TYR A 230 7.28 -1.73 -10.01
N ILE A 231 6.23 -2.52 -10.25
CA ILE A 231 5.84 -2.95 -11.60
C ILE A 231 5.01 -1.87 -12.30
N GLY A 232 4.13 -1.21 -11.57
CA GLY A 232 3.23 -0.17 -12.11
C GLY A 232 2.00 -0.76 -12.79
N VAL A 233 1.32 -1.69 -12.13
CA VAL A 233 0.03 -2.27 -12.55
C VAL A 233 -0.98 -2.19 -11.42
N ASN A 234 -2.26 -2.04 -11.80
CA ASN A 234 -3.39 -2.38 -10.95
C ASN A 234 -3.90 -3.75 -11.40
N PHE A 235 -4.27 -4.60 -10.45
CA PHE A 235 -4.72 -5.95 -10.74
C PHE A 235 -5.82 -6.41 -9.77
N VAL A 236 -6.55 -7.44 -10.20
CA VAL A 236 -7.56 -8.13 -9.41
C VAL A 236 -7.19 -9.61 -9.37
N ALA A 237 -7.24 -10.24 -8.19
CA ALA A 237 -7.07 -11.68 -8.09
C ALA A 237 -8.26 -12.39 -8.74
N LEU A 238 -7.98 -13.40 -9.56
CA LEU A 238 -8.99 -14.17 -10.24
C LEU A 238 -9.48 -15.32 -9.36
N ASP A 239 -10.78 -15.40 -9.25
CA ASP A 239 -11.53 -16.56 -8.78
C ASP A 239 -12.66 -16.87 -9.77
N ALA A 240 -13.54 -17.79 -9.45
CA ALA A 240 -14.63 -18.19 -10.32
C ALA A 240 -15.63 -17.04 -10.58
N ASP A 241 -15.94 -16.26 -9.56
CA ASP A 241 -16.92 -15.17 -9.62
C ASP A 241 -16.39 -13.99 -10.45
N VAL A 242 -15.13 -13.58 -10.19
CA VAL A 242 -14.46 -12.52 -10.96
C VAL A 242 -14.27 -12.94 -12.42
N ALA A 243 -13.91 -14.20 -12.68
CA ALA A 243 -13.75 -14.71 -14.03
C ALA A 243 -15.07 -14.68 -14.82
N GLU A 244 -16.19 -15.02 -14.18
CA GLU A 244 -17.54 -14.94 -14.77
C GLU A 244 -17.92 -13.48 -15.07
N GLU A 245 -17.70 -12.56 -14.13
CA GLU A 245 -17.96 -11.13 -14.31
C GLU A 245 -17.16 -10.54 -15.48
N LEU A 246 -15.87 -10.88 -15.57
CA LEU A 246 -14.97 -10.43 -16.64
C LEU A 246 -15.17 -11.23 -17.95
N LYS A 247 -16.00 -12.30 -17.97
CA LYS A 247 -16.25 -13.19 -19.11
C LYS A 247 -14.96 -13.81 -19.67
N ILE A 248 -14.04 -14.20 -18.79
CA ILE A 248 -12.80 -14.88 -19.13
C ILE A 248 -12.82 -16.32 -18.65
N LYS A 249 -12.03 -17.19 -19.29
CA LYS A 249 -11.99 -18.63 -18.95
C LYS A 249 -11.05 -18.96 -17.79
N GLU A 250 -10.07 -18.08 -17.55
CA GLU A 250 -9.08 -18.25 -16.48
C GLU A 250 -9.67 -17.82 -15.15
N ASN A 251 -9.50 -18.65 -14.13
CA ASN A 251 -9.98 -18.41 -12.76
C ASN A 251 -8.85 -18.36 -11.72
N THR A 252 -7.60 -18.25 -12.17
CA THR A 252 -6.44 -18.14 -11.29
C THR A 252 -5.44 -17.11 -11.84
N GLY A 253 -4.66 -16.52 -10.93
CA GLY A 253 -3.67 -15.50 -11.27
C GLY A 253 -4.20 -14.07 -11.05
N LEU A 254 -3.45 -13.09 -11.50
CA LEU A 254 -3.76 -11.68 -11.30
C LEU A 254 -4.12 -11.02 -12.64
N TYR A 255 -5.39 -10.68 -12.81
CA TYR A 255 -5.86 -9.94 -13.98
C TYR A 255 -5.43 -8.48 -13.89
N VAL A 256 -4.69 -8.01 -14.88
CA VAL A 256 -4.22 -6.64 -14.99
C VAL A 256 -5.38 -5.75 -15.44
N SER A 257 -5.95 -4.99 -14.52
CA SER A 257 -7.04 -4.06 -14.80
C SER A 257 -6.55 -2.76 -15.43
N ASP A 258 -5.35 -2.29 -15.01
CA ASP A 258 -4.76 -1.07 -15.53
C ASP A 258 -3.24 -1.13 -15.47
N VAL A 259 -2.57 -0.39 -16.35
CA VAL A 259 -1.10 -0.29 -16.43
C VAL A 259 -0.71 1.17 -16.46
N SER A 260 0.13 1.57 -15.51
CA SER A 260 0.69 2.92 -15.49
C SER A 260 1.50 3.19 -16.76
N PRO A 261 1.19 4.22 -17.57
CA PRO A 261 1.84 4.45 -18.87
C PRO A 261 3.37 4.53 -18.80
N GLU A 262 3.89 5.16 -17.75
CA GLU A 262 5.32 5.27 -17.47
C GLU A 262 5.83 4.16 -16.55
N GLY A 263 5.02 3.12 -16.29
CA GLY A 263 5.36 1.99 -15.41
C GLY A 263 6.34 1.01 -16.06
N ALA A 264 6.97 0.18 -15.21
CA ALA A 264 7.85 -0.89 -15.66
C ALA A 264 7.12 -1.94 -16.51
N ALA A 265 5.87 -2.24 -16.17
CA ALA A 265 5.02 -3.17 -16.92
C ALA A 265 4.70 -2.67 -18.33
N ALA A 266 4.36 -1.39 -18.49
CA ALA A 266 4.12 -0.77 -19.80
C ALA A 266 5.35 -0.88 -20.70
N ALA A 267 6.53 -0.55 -20.16
CA ALA A 267 7.80 -0.66 -20.87
C ALA A 267 8.14 -2.11 -21.28
N ALA A 268 7.66 -3.09 -20.53
CA ALA A 268 7.81 -4.52 -20.82
C ALA A 268 6.70 -5.09 -21.72
N GLY A 269 5.74 -4.27 -22.18
CA GLY A 269 4.65 -4.67 -23.06
C GLY A 269 3.50 -5.41 -22.39
N ILE A 270 3.35 -5.29 -21.07
CA ILE A 270 2.17 -5.76 -20.33
C ILE A 270 1.05 -4.73 -20.54
N LYS A 271 -0.17 -5.21 -20.73
CA LYS A 271 -1.35 -4.39 -21.01
C LYS A 271 -2.51 -4.78 -20.11
N SER A 272 -3.49 -3.90 -19.98
CA SER A 272 -4.79 -4.24 -19.40
C SER A 272 -5.41 -5.42 -20.17
N GLY A 273 -6.01 -6.36 -19.44
CA GLY A 273 -6.52 -7.62 -19.97
C GLY A 273 -5.54 -8.80 -19.93
N ASP A 274 -4.26 -8.55 -19.66
CA ASP A 274 -3.28 -9.62 -19.43
C ASP A 274 -3.47 -10.24 -18.04
N ILE A 275 -3.03 -11.49 -17.86
CA ILE A 275 -3.09 -12.18 -16.56
C ILE A 275 -1.67 -12.60 -16.16
N ILE A 276 -1.20 -12.15 -14.98
CA ILE A 276 0.07 -12.57 -14.43
C ILE A 276 -0.13 -13.93 -13.74
N LYS A 277 0.56 -14.96 -14.23
CA LYS A 277 0.44 -16.35 -13.75
C LYS A 277 1.58 -16.77 -12.84
N LYS A 278 2.81 -16.29 -13.09
CA LYS A 278 4.00 -16.64 -12.31
C LYS A 278 4.91 -15.44 -12.14
N VAL A 279 5.64 -15.42 -11.02
CA VAL A 279 6.79 -14.53 -10.75
C VAL A 279 8.01 -15.41 -10.47
N GLU A 280 9.12 -15.19 -11.19
CA GLU A 280 10.35 -16.00 -11.06
C GLU A 280 10.07 -17.52 -11.14
N GLY A 281 9.16 -17.92 -12.04
CA GLY A 281 8.76 -19.31 -12.23
C GLY A 281 7.77 -19.86 -11.19
N VAL A 282 7.51 -19.16 -10.11
CA VAL A 282 6.58 -19.58 -9.06
C VAL A 282 5.17 -19.09 -9.37
N ALA A 283 4.18 -20.00 -9.33
CA ALA A 283 2.78 -19.67 -9.55
C ALA A 283 2.28 -18.67 -8.49
N ILE A 284 1.47 -17.71 -8.93
CA ILE A 284 0.79 -16.74 -8.08
C ILE A 284 -0.71 -16.93 -8.21
N TYR A 285 -1.39 -16.85 -7.07
CA TYR A 285 -2.84 -17.03 -7.01
C TYR A 285 -3.54 -15.75 -6.58
N ASP A 286 -2.89 -14.91 -5.78
CA ASP A 286 -3.45 -13.69 -5.23
C ASP A 286 -2.44 -12.54 -5.09
N SER A 287 -2.93 -11.40 -4.62
CA SER A 287 -2.18 -10.16 -4.44
C SER A 287 -0.96 -10.29 -3.50
N PRO A 288 -1.07 -10.92 -2.32
CA PRO A 288 0.04 -11.13 -1.40
C PRO A 288 1.25 -11.83 -2.01
N ASP A 289 1.03 -12.82 -2.86
CA ASP A 289 2.11 -13.57 -3.53
C ASP A 289 2.97 -12.66 -4.41
N LEU A 290 2.32 -11.82 -5.23
CA LEU A 290 3.02 -10.88 -6.10
C LEU A 290 3.73 -9.80 -5.28
N GLN A 291 3.01 -9.17 -4.34
CA GLN A 291 3.51 -8.03 -3.58
C GLN A 291 4.74 -8.39 -2.76
N GLU A 292 4.74 -9.56 -2.11
CA GLU A 292 5.85 -10.03 -1.30
C GLU A 292 7.09 -10.29 -2.15
N ARG A 293 6.94 -10.96 -3.31
CA ARG A 293 8.05 -11.26 -4.20
C ARG A 293 8.66 -10.01 -4.82
N ILE A 294 7.82 -9.06 -5.25
CA ILE A 294 8.29 -7.76 -5.76
C ILE A 294 8.87 -6.91 -4.63
N GLY A 295 8.28 -6.97 -3.42
CA GLY A 295 8.76 -6.26 -2.23
C GLY A 295 10.17 -6.63 -1.79
N ARG A 296 10.67 -7.81 -2.19
CA ARG A 296 12.07 -8.26 -1.98
C ARG A 296 13.06 -7.65 -2.95
N MET A 297 12.59 -6.94 -3.99
CA MET A 297 13.42 -6.44 -5.09
C MET A 297 13.62 -4.93 -5.00
N SER A 298 14.74 -4.49 -5.55
CA SER A 298 15.15 -3.10 -5.60
C SER A 298 14.78 -2.44 -6.94
N PRO A 299 14.69 -1.12 -7.01
CA PRO A 299 14.65 -0.42 -8.29
C PRO A 299 15.85 -0.81 -9.17
N GLY A 300 15.58 -1.11 -10.44
CA GLY A 300 16.56 -1.58 -11.41
C GLY A 300 16.71 -3.09 -11.51
N ASP A 301 16.20 -3.86 -10.54
CA ASP A 301 16.18 -5.32 -10.63
C ASP A 301 15.24 -5.76 -11.76
N LYS A 302 15.56 -6.89 -12.36
CA LYS A 302 14.74 -7.53 -13.39
C LYS A 302 13.96 -8.68 -12.76
N VAL A 303 12.67 -8.72 -13.01
CA VAL A 303 11.79 -9.81 -12.59
C VAL A 303 11.20 -10.52 -13.80
N ALA A 304 11.25 -11.85 -13.82
CA ALA A 304 10.63 -12.65 -14.85
C ALA A 304 9.18 -12.96 -14.50
N LEU A 305 8.26 -12.48 -15.34
CA LEU A 305 6.82 -12.73 -15.21
C LEU A 305 6.34 -13.68 -16.30
N THR A 306 5.59 -14.72 -15.94
CA THR A 306 4.82 -15.49 -16.93
C THR A 306 3.44 -14.87 -17.05
N VAL A 307 3.12 -14.37 -18.22
CA VAL A 307 1.90 -13.59 -18.51
C VAL A 307 1.08 -14.31 -19.57
N LEU A 308 -0.17 -14.59 -19.27
CA LEU A 308 -1.17 -14.98 -20.25
C LEU A 308 -1.73 -13.69 -20.87
N LYS A 309 -1.54 -13.51 -22.15
CA LYS A 309 -1.98 -12.35 -22.91
C LYS A 309 -3.48 -12.44 -23.22
N ALA A 310 -4.13 -11.31 -23.45
CA ALA A 310 -5.54 -11.25 -23.81
C ALA A 310 -5.88 -12.04 -25.10
N ASP A 311 -4.89 -12.29 -25.99
CA ASP A 311 -5.04 -13.13 -27.18
C ASP A 311 -4.93 -14.63 -26.90
N GLY A 312 -4.76 -15.04 -25.62
CA GLY A 312 -4.61 -16.42 -25.20
C GLY A 312 -3.19 -16.98 -25.28
N SER A 313 -2.21 -16.21 -25.77
CA SER A 313 -0.81 -16.64 -25.80
C SER A 313 -0.14 -16.45 -24.43
N THR A 314 0.72 -17.40 -24.03
CA THR A 314 1.54 -17.28 -22.82
C THR A 314 2.93 -16.76 -23.19
N LYS A 315 3.41 -15.74 -22.48
CA LYS A 315 4.73 -15.15 -22.69
C LYS A 315 5.49 -14.99 -21.38
N ASN A 316 6.79 -15.23 -21.41
CA ASN A 316 7.70 -14.83 -20.36
C ASN A 316 8.19 -13.40 -20.66
N VAL A 317 7.99 -12.50 -19.72
CA VAL A 317 8.28 -11.07 -19.84
C VAL A 317 9.23 -10.68 -18.73
N ASN A 318 10.39 -10.11 -19.07
CA ASN A 318 11.30 -9.53 -18.09
C ASN A 318 10.94 -8.05 -17.86
N VAL A 319 10.59 -7.72 -16.62
CA VAL A 319 10.21 -6.38 -16.20
C VAL A 319 11.35 -5.79 -15.37
N THR A 320 11.90 -4.64 -15.78
CA THR A 320 12.88 -3.91 -14.98
C THR A 320 12.12 -2.97 -14.03
N LEU A 321 12.22 -3.25 -12.73
CA LEU A 321 11.46 -2.53 -11.70
C LEU A 321 11.88 -1.06 -11.62
N ARG A 322 10.92 -0.18 -11.35
CA ARG A 322 11.15 1.27 -11.15
C ARG A 322 11.02 1.64 -9.68
N GLY A 323 11.71 2.70 -9.26
CA GLY A 323 11.61 3.23 -7.90
C GLY A 323 10.35 4.09 -7.71
N GLU A 324 9.96 4.30 -6.45
CA GLU A 324 8.80 5.10 -6.07
C GLU A 324 8.86 6.53 -6.62
N SER A 325 10.03 7.16 -6.56
CA SER A 325 10.24 8.52 -7.08
C SER A 325 10.03 8.62 -8.60
N SER A 326 10.35 7.59 -9.37
CA SER A 326 10.09 7.56 -10.81
C SER A 326 8.60 7.32 -11.12
N VAL A 327 7.91 6.56 -10.28
CA VAL A 327 6.46 6.31 -10.40
C VAL A 327 5.66 7.54 -9.95
N MET A 328 6.11 8.22 -8.88
CA MET A 328 5.50 9.47 -8.42
C MET A 328 5.84 10.67 -9.30
N ALA A 329 7.04 10.74 -9.88
CA ALA A 329 7.38 11.76 -10.87
C ALA A 329 6.53 11.59 -12.13
N ALA A 330 6.34 10.36 -12.60
CA ALA A 330 5.44 10.05 -13.70
C ALA A 330 3.97 10.39 -13.36
N LYS A 331 3.51 10.16 -12.14
CA LYS A 331 2.20 10.68 -11.67
C LYS A 331 2.15 12.20 -11.67
N LYS A 332 3.18 12.89 -11.18
CA LYS A 332 3.27 14.35 -11.20
C LYS A 332 3.36 14.90 -12.62
N ASP A 333 4.09 14.23 -13.52
CA ASP A 333 4.18 14.63 -14.92
C ASP A 333 2.91 14.28 -15.70
N THR A 334 2.21 13.21 -15.34
CA THR A 334 0.87 12.90 -15.87
C THR A 334 -0.18 13.85 -15.27
N GLU A 335 -0.09 14.22 -14.00
CA GLU A 335 -0.93 15.27 -13.41
C GLU A 335 -0.59 16.65 -14.01
N LYS A 336 0.68 16.96 -14.33
CA LYS A 336 1.06 18.15 -15.10
C LYS A 336 0.60 18.08 -16.56
N ALA A 337 0.56 16.90 -17.18
CA ALA A 337 0.04 16.69 -18.52
C ALA A 337 -1.49 16.56 -18.57
N THR A 338 -2.13 16.18 -17.45
CA THR A 338 -3.57 15.87 -17.36
C THR A 338 -4.40 16.91 -16.61
N GLY A 339 -3.81 17.93 -15.99
CA GLY A 339 -4.66 18.95 -15.38
C GLY A 339 -3.88 20.16 -14.83
N VAL A 340 -4.14 21.33 -15.38
CA VAL A 340 -3.78 22.61 -14.76
C VAL A 340 -4.92 22.98 -13.84
N SER A 341 -4.64 23.09 -12.53
CA SER A 341 -5.60 23.58 -11.53
C SER A 341 -5.73 25.09 -11.67
N LEU A 342 -6.96 25.56 -11.90
CA LEU A 342 -7.28 26.98 -11.90
C LEU A 342 -8.02 27.31 -10.60
N ASN A 343 -7.30 27.85 -9.65
CA ASN A 343 -7.81 28.19 -8.31
C ASN A 343 -9.06 29.10 -8.34
N LYS A 344 -9.23 29.90 -9.39
CA LYS A 344 -10.41 30.80 -9.56
C LYS A 344 -11.70 30.05 -9.87
N LEU A 345 -11.64 28.88 -10.49
CA LEU A 345 -12.82 28.08 -10.86
C LEU A 345 -13.04 26.90 -9.91
N GLY A 346 -12.07 26.60 -9.06
CA GLY A 346 -12.10 25.43 -8.19
C GLY A 346 -12.12 24.11 -8.94
N ALA A 347 -11.46 24.03 -10.10
CA ALA A 347 -11.47 22.83 -10.94
C ALA A 347 -10.13 22.58 -11.61
N THR A 348 -9.90 21.30 -11.98
CA THR A 348 -8.74 20.85 -12.75
C THR A 348 -9.19 20.45 -14.16
N PHE A 349 -8.37 20.76 -15.16
CA PHE A 349 -8.72 20.59 -16.57
C PHE A 349 -7.63 19.82 -17.33
N ALA A 350 -8.05 18.95 -18.24
CA ALA A 350 -7.19 18.29 -19.21
C ALA A 350 -7.71 18.52 -20.64
N PRO A 351 -6.89 18.45 -21.68
CA PRO A 351 -7.37 18.48 -23.06
C PRO A 351 -8.37 17.34 -23.33
N ALA A 352 -9.48 17.63 -23.99
CA ALA A 352 -10.42 16.61 -24.40
C ALA A 352 -9.80 15.67 -25.43
N SER A 353 -10.01 14.34 -25.27
CA SER A 353 -9.52 13.33 -26.20
C SER A 353 -10.19 13.44 -27.58
N ALA A 354 -9.58 12.84 -28.61
CA ALA A 354 -10.16 12.79 -29.96
C ALA A 354 -11.56 12.17 -29.97
N ALA A 355 -11.75 11.05 -29.21
CA ALA A 355 -13.03 10.39 -29.08
C ALA A 355 -14.11 11.27 -28.39
N GLN A 356 -13.71 12.05 -27.38
CA GLN A 356 -14.62 13.00 -26.72
C GLN A 356 -15.02 14.14 -27.67
N LYS A 357 -14.07 14.69 -28.42
CA LYS A 357 -14.36 15.74 -29.40
C LYS A 357 -15.29 15.25 -30.49
N GLU A 358 -15.08 14.05 -31.00
CA GLU A 358 -15.94 13.41 -32.00
C GLU A 358 -17.35 13.16 -31.45
N LYS A 359 -17.46 12.60 -30.22
CA LYS A 359 -18.73 12.33 -29.54
C LYS A 359 -19.61 13.57 -29.43
N PHE A 360 -19.03 14.75 -29.18
CA PHE A 360 -19.75 16.00 -28.99
C PHE A 360 -19.72 16.93 -30.19
N GLY A 361 -19.15 16.51 -31.33
CA GLY A 361 -19.07 17.30 -32.58
C GLY A 361 -18.28 18.59 -32.44
N ILE A 362 -17.26 18.63 -31.56
CA ILE A 362 -16.43 19.81 -31.30
C ILE A 362 -15.01 19.63 -31.80
N LYS A 363 -14.38 20.75 -32.20
CA LYS A 363 -12.98 20.75 -32.64
C LYS A 363 -12.00 21.01 -31.49
N SER A 364 -12.46 21.67 -30.46
CA SER A 364 -11.68 22.10 -29.31
C SER A 364 -12.46 21.77 -28.01
N GLY A 365 -11.75 21.60 -26.90
CA GLY A 365 -12.37 21.36 -25.59
C GLY A 365 -11.39 20.92 -24.55
N VAL A 366 -11.69 21.25 -23.31
CA VAL A 366 -11.03 20.75 -22.11
C VAL A 366 -12.03 20.00 -21.26
N VAL A 367 -11.65 18.85 -20.72
CA VAL A 367 -12.47 18.05 -19.82
C VAL A 367 -12.16 18.45 -18.38
N VAL A 368 -13.20 18.59 -17.56
CA VAL A 368 -13.12 18.81 -16.12
C VAL A 368 -12.73 17.50 -15.46
N THR A 369 -11.53 17.43 -14.93
CA THR A 369 -10.97 16.20 -14.33
C THR A 369 -11.17 16.12 -12.83
N ASN A 370 -11.31 17.28 -12.15
CA ASN A 370 -11.63 17.37 -10.72
C ASN A 370 -12.34 18.70 -10.43
N ILE A 371 -13.14 18.73 -9.36
CA ILE A 371 -13.86 19.91 -8.87
C ILE A 371 -13.65 19.99 -7.37
N VAL A 372 -13.33 21.19 -6.90
CA VAL A 372 -13.17 21.51 -5.47
C VAL A 372 -14.51 21.96 -4.92
N SER A 373 -14.99 21.29 -3.87
CA SER A 373 -16.26 21.60 -3.25
C SER A 373 -16.29 23.02 -2.67
N GLY A 374 -17.45 23.69 -2.82
CA GLY A 374 -17.66 25.06 -2.36
C GLY A 374 -17.04 26.14 -3.23
N GLN A 375 -16.43 25.77 -4.37
CA GLN A 375 -15.89 26.70 -5.35
C GLN A 375 -16.87 26.91 -6.52
N GLU A 376 -16.55 27.83 -7.44
CA GLU A 376 -17.42 28.28 -8.53
C GLU A 376 -18.06 27.14 -9.33
N PHE A 377 -17.28 26.12 -9.77
CA PHE A 377 -17.80 25.02 -10.57
C PHE A 377 -18.73 24.08 -9.79
N ASP A 378 -18.48 23.88 -8.50
CA ASP A 378 -19.37 23.14 -7.62
C ASP A 378 -20.68 23.90 -7.40
N TYR A 379 -20.60 25.20 -7.17
CA TYR A 379 -21.78 26.08 -6.99
C TYR A 379 -22.71 26.07 -8.21
N TYR A 380 -22.15 26.07 -9.42
CA TYR A 380 -22.90 25.97 -10.68
C TYR A 380 -23.29 24.56 -11.09
N GLY A 381 -23.01 23.55 -10.26
CA GLY A 381 -23.39 22.17 -10.53
C GLY A 381 -22.67 21.53 -11.72
N ILE A 382 -21.49 22.03 -12.09
CA ILE A 382 -20.66 21.42 -13.13
C ILE A 382 -20.13 20.09 -12.61
N ALA A 383 -20.31 19.03 -13.37
CA ALA A 383 -19.86 17.69 -12.96
C ALA A 383 -18.47 17.37 -13.52
N LYS A 384 -17.69 16.54 -12.80
CA LYS A 384 -16.49 15.88 -13.33
C LYS A 384 -16.84 15.14 -14.62
N GLY A 385 -15.98 15.25 -15.64
CA GLY A 385 -16.24 14.70 -16.97
C GLY A 385 -16.97 15.67 -17.90
N SER A 386 -17.44 16.84 -17.43
CA SER A 386 -17.95 17.90 -18.30
C SER A 386 -16.86 18.42 -19.23
N ILE A 387 -17.23 18.80 -20.45
CA ILE A 387 -16.31 19.36 -21.44
C ILE A 387 -16.65 20.84 -21.62
N ILE A 388 -15.64 21.70 -21.44
CA ILE A 388 -15.73 23.13 -21.75
C ILE A 388 -15.05 23.35 -23.07
N TYR A 389 -15.78 23.92 -24.03
CA TYR A 389 -15.26 24.18 -25.37
C TYR A 389 -15.15 25.68 -25.70
N LYS A 390 -15.79 26.54 -24.91
CA LYS A 390 -15.76 27.99 -25.20
C LYS A 390 -15.84 28.81 -23.89
N ILE A 391 -15.01 29.85 -23.80
CA ILE A 391 -15.02 30.82 -22.70
C ILE A 391 -14.99 32.25 -23.31
N ASN A 392 -15.91 33.10 -22.87
CA ASN A 392 -16.04 34.47 -23.35
C ASN A 392 -16.05 34.56 -24.88
N GLY A 393 -16.72 33.58 -25.53
CA GLY A 393 -16.79 33.49 -27.00
C GLY A 393 -15.55 32.89 -27.69
N LYS A 394 -14.47 32.60 -26.96
CA LYS A 394 -13.25 32.00 -27.52
C LYS A 394 -13.21 30.49 -27.29
N GLU A 395 -12.85 29.74 -28.32
CA GLU A 395 -12.62 28.30 -28.17
C GLU A 395 -11.38 28.03 -27.32
N VAL A 396 -11.41 26.97 -26.51
CA VAL A 396 -10.32 26.55 -25.62
C VAL A 396 -10.03 25.06 -25.82
N ASN A 397 -8.76 24.71 -25.89
CA ASN A 397 -8.29 23.35 -26.14
C ASN A 397 -7.21 22.89 -25.13
N SER A 398 -6.78 23.80 -24.26
CA SER A 398 -5.85 23.53 -23.18
C SER A 398 -6.21 24.35 -21.94
N ALA A 399 -5.74 23.93 -20.79
CA ALA A 399 -5.93 24.67 -19.56
C ALA A 399 -5.26 26.06 -19.60
N ALA A 400 -4.16 26.22 -20.28
CA ALA A 400 -3.49 27.51 -20.49
C ALA A 400 -4.33 28.45 -21.36
N GLU A 401 -4.99 27.94 -22.41
CA GLU A 401 -5.94 28.74 -23.22
C GLU A 401 -7.18 29.10 -22.42
N LEU A 402 -7.67 28.20 -21.58
CA LEU A 402 -8.77 28.45 -20.67
C LEU A 402 -8.44 29.58 -19.68
N GLU A 403 -7.26 29.54 -19.05
CA GLU A 403 -6.77 30.58 -18.14
C GLU A 403 -6.67 31.94 -18.83
N LYS A 404 -6.07 31.94 -20.03
CA LYS A 404 -5.97 33.16 -20.86
C LYS A 404 -7.33 33.70 -21.29
N ALA A 405 -8.29 32.83 -21.57
CA ALA A 405 -9.65 33.24 -21.92
C ALA A 405 -10.43 33.80 -20.73
N LEU A 406 -10.21 33.27 -19.53
CA LEU A 406 -10.74 33.82 -18.28
C LEU A 406 -10.20 35.20 -17.96
N ALA A 407 -8.93 35.46 -18.24
CA ALA A 407 -8.31 36.76 -18.03
C ALA A 407 -8.83 37.87 -18.97
N THR A 408 -9.56 37.50 -20.03
CA THR A 408 -10.13 38.44 -21.00
C THR A 408 -11.60 38.78 -20.75
N SER A 409 -12.10 38.59 -19.52
CA SER A 409 -13.48 38.95 -19.15
C SER A 409 -13.71 40.47 -19.40
N ARG A 410 -14.76 40.81 -20.15
CA ARG A 410 -15.22 42.18 -20.29
C ARG A 410 -16.31 42.46 -19.27
N ASP A 411 -16.27 43.61 -18.63
CA ASP A 411 -17.26 44.08 -17.66
C ASP A 411 -17.38 43.15 -16.41
N GLY A 412 -16.33 42.43 -16.07
CA GLY A 412 -16.32 41.54 -14.89
C GLY A 412 -17.16 40.25 -15.02
N ARG A 413 -17.75 40.00 -16.19
CA ARG A 413 -18.57 38.81 -16.43
C ARG A 413 -17.80 37.77 -17.25
N THR A 414 -17.86 36.54 -16.79
CA THR A 414 -17.28 35.35 -17.49
C THR A 414 -18.41 34.45 -17.96
N THR A 415 -18.42 34.11 -19.24
CA THR A 415 -19.36 33.15 -19.81
C THR A 415 -18.62 31.88 -20.21
N ILE A 416 -19.05 30.72 -19.70
CA ILE A 416 -18.49 29.39 -19.97
C ILE A 416 -19.54 28.53 -20.66
N SER A 417 -19.21 27.95 -21.81
CA SER A 417 -20.08 27.02 -22.52
C SER A 417 -19.47 25.64 -22.55
N GLY A 418 -20.27 24.60 -22.28
CA GLY A 418 -19.80 23.24 -22.19
C GLY A 418 -20.89 22.19 -22.42
N PHE A 419 -20.47 20.93 -22.29
CA PHE A 419 -21.33 19.74 -22.29
C PHE A 419 -21.19 18.99 -20.96
N ASN A 420 -22.30 18.58 -20.40
CA ASN A 420 -22.31 17.65 -19.28
C ASN A 420 -21.87 16.24 -19.75
N PRO A 421 -21.42 15.36 -18.85
CA PRO A 421 -21.02 13.98 -19.20
C PRO A 421 -22.12 13.21 -19.94
N ASN A 422 -23.39 13.54 -19.67
CA ASN A 422 -24.59 12.93 -20.28
C ASN A 422 -24.98 13.53 -21.63
N GLY A 423 -24.22 14.50 -22.15
CA GLY A 423 -24.46 15.11 -23.47
C GLY A 423 -25.30 16.37 -23.48
N GLY A 424 -25.86 16.80 -22.34
CA GLY A 424 -26.58 18.07 -22.23
C GLY A 424 -25.62 19.26 -22.33
N THR A 425 -26.03 20.32 -23.05
CA THR A 425 -25.28 21.58 -23.11
C THR A 425 -25.54 22.44 -21.89
N PHE A 426 -24.56 23.18 -21.43
CA PHE A 426 -24.71 24.22 -20.42
C PHE A 426 -24.00 25.52 -20.81
N VAL A 427 -24.53 26.61 -20.34
CA VAL A 427 -23.88 27.92 -20.38
C VAL A 427 -24.04 28.54 -18.99
N ILE A 428 -22.92 28.84 -18.35
CA ILE A 428 -22.88 29.54 -17.07
C ILE A 428 -22.29 30.94 -17.25
N GLN A 429 -22.74 31.86 -16.44
CA GLN A 429 -22.24 33.23 -16.42
C GLN A 429 -22.09 33.69 -14.96
N PHE A 430 -20.94 34.22 -14.62
CA PHE A 430 -20.61 34.74 -13.30
C PHE A 430 -19.70 35.95 -13.38
#